data_69540ac7aed7158353f6841ab4c13f53
#
_entry.id   69540ac7aed7158353f6841ab4c13f53
#
_cell.length_a   1.000
_cell.length_b   1.000
_cell.length_c   1.000
_cell.angle_alpha   90.00
_cell.angle_beta   90.00
_cell.angle_gamma   90.00
#
_symmetry.space_group_name_H-M   'P 1'
#
loop_
_entity.id
_entity.type
_entity.pdbx_description
1 polymer ?
#
loop_
_entity_poly.entity_id
_entity_poly.type
_entity_poly.pdbx_seq_one_letter_code
_entity_poly.pdbx_strand_id
1 'polypeptide(L)'
;MKNVIEEMEKRANIVEKERMKVIGMSTLLEKEINNRESKKRELQNEIEILQRELSKLSVEYESLSKLEQEQQEVLDGLNGNK
;
A
#
# COMPACT_ATOMS: atom_id res chain seq x y z
N MET A 1 14.75 60.20 1.92
CA MET A 1 13.94 59.69 0.81
C MET A 1 14.52 58.46 0.16
N LYS A 2 15.79 58.24 0.37
CA LYS A 2 16.48 57.00 0.04
C LYS A 2 15.83 55.78 0.70
N ASN A 3 15.26 55.96 1.89
CA ASN A 3 14.70 54.90 2.72
C ASN A 3 13.41 54.30 2.18
N VAL A 4 12.61 55.04 1.43
CA VAL A 4 11.33 54.55 0.91
C VAL A 4 11.56 53.49 -0.18
N ILE A 5 12.48 53.74 -1.07
CA ILE A 5 12.83 52.81 -2.17
C ILE A 5 13.50 51.56 -1.59
N GLU A 6 14.43 51.75 -0.66
CA GLU A 6 15.09 50.61 0.00
C GLU A 6 14.12 49.75 0.77
N GLU A 7 13.15 50.34 1.48
CA GLU A 7 12.10 49.59 2.17
C GLU A 7 11.18 48.83 1.21
N MET A 8 10.82 49.45 0.09
CA MET A 8 10.01 48.81 -0.93
C MET A 8 10.72 47.60 -1.51
N GLU A 9 12.03 47.74 -1.81
CA GLU A 9 12.86 46.63 -2.31
C GLU A 9 12.98 45.51 -1.27
N LYS A 10 13.18 45.84 -0.01
CA LYS A 10 13.23 44.84 1.08
C LYS A 10 11.92 44.08 1.21
N ARG A 11 10.79 44.77 1.17
CA ARG A 11 9.46 44.17 1.23
C ARG A 11 9.21 43.25 0.03
N ALA A 12 9.59 43.72 -1.16
CA ALA A 12 9.46 42.92 -2.38
C ALA A 12 10.30 41.64 -2.29
N ASN A 13 11.53 41.73 -1.75
CA ASN A 13 12.39 40.56 -1.57
C ASN A 13 11.82 39.58 -0.54
N ILE A 14 11.25 40.10 0.53
CA ILE A 14 10.61 39.26 1.57
C ILE A 14 9.41 38.51 0.94
N VAL A 15 8.55 39.21 0.23
CA VAL A 15 7.39 38.64 -0.43
C VAL A 15 7.81 37.54 -1.42
N GLU A 16 8.85 37.83 -2.22
CA GLU A 16 9.36 36.85 -3.19
C GLU A 16 9.90 35.58 -2.50
N LYS A 17 10.64 35.74 -1.41
CA LYS A 17 11.14 34.61 -0.62
C LYS A 17 10.00 33.78 -0.05
N GLU A 18 8.98 34.42 0.50
CA GLU A 18 7.81 33.73 1.04
C GLU A 18 7.04 32.99 -0.05
N ARG A 19 6.90 33.62 -1.22
CA ARG A 19 6.27 33.02 -2.39
C ARG A 19 7.01 31.77 -2.84
N MET A 20 8.35 31.83 -2.92
CA MET A 20 9.18 30.68 -3.29
C MET A 20 9.06 29.52 -2.29
N LYS A 21 9.00 29.84 -1.00
CA LYS A 21 8.77 28.83 0.05
C LYS A 21 7.43 28.13 -0.13
N VAL A 22 6.37 28.89 -0.37
CA VAL A 22 5.02 28.33 -0.58
C VAL A 22 4.99 27.43 -1.79
N ILE A 23 5.60 27.83 -2.90
CA ILE A 23 5.68 27.02 -4.12
C ILE A 23 6.46 25.74 -3.86
N GLY A 24 7.61 25.85 -3.17
CA GLY A 24 8.43 24.70 -2.80
C GLY A 24 7.68 23.71 -1.91
N MET A 25 6.98 24.21 -0.90
CA MET A 25 6.16 23.40 -0.01
C MET A 25 5.00 22.71 -0.74
N SER A 26 4.32 23.44 -1.64
CA SER A 26 3.25 22.89 -2.46
C SER A 26 3.74 21.76 -3.36
N THR A 27 4.91 21.91 -3.96
CA THR A 27 5.53 20.89 -4.81
C THR A 27 5.88 19.64 -4.00
N LEU A 28 6.45 19.82 -2.81
CA LEU A 28 6.77 18.70 -1.92
C LEU A 28 5.51 17.96 -1.45
N LEU A 29 4.46 18.73 -1.15
CA LEU A 29 3.19 18.15 -0.72
C LEU A 29 2.53 17.32 -1.83
N GLU A 30 2.50 17.82 -3.05
CA GLU A 30 1.99 17.08 -4.21
C GLU A 30 2.78 15.79 -4.44
N LYS A 31 4.09 15.86 -4.34
CA LYS A 31 4.97 14.69 -4.47
C LYS A 31 4.66 13.65 -3.39
N GLU A 32 4.48 14.10 -2.15
CA GLU A 32 4.14 13.22 -1.03
C GLU A 32 2.76 12.55 -1.23
N ILE A 33 1.77 13.31 -1.66
CA ILE A 33 0.44 12.79 -1.95
C ILE A 33 0.50 11.71 -3.05
N ASN A 34 1.23 11.98 -4.13
CA ASN A 34 1.40 11.02 -5.23
C ASN A 34 2.11 9.76 -4.77
N ASN A 35 3.13 9.89 -3.92
CA ASN A 35 3.84 8.75 -3.35
C ASN A 35 2.93 7.89 -2.46
N ARG A 36 2.07 8.51 -1.66
CA ARG A 36 1.11 7.82 -0.81
C ARG A 36 0.07 7.06 -1.63
N GLU A 37 -0.43 7.65 -2.69
CA GLU A 37 -1.37 7.00 -3.59
C GLU A 37 -0.75 5.81 -4.30
N SER A 38 0.50 5.95 -4.75
CA SER A 38 1.27 4.88 -5.37
C SER A 38 1.47 3.71 -4.41
N LYS A 39 1.90 3.98 -3.18
CA LYS A 39 2.06 2.97 -2.13
C LYS A 39 0.74 2.28 -1.78
N LYS A 40 -0.33 3.05 -1.72
CA LYS A 40 -1.66 2.51 -1.45
C LYS A 40 -2.07 1.49 -2.53
N ARG A 41 -1.83 1.81 -3.79
CA ARG A 41 -2.11 0.90 -4.92
C ARG A 41 -1.26 -0.35 -4.85
N GLU A 42 0.03 -0.22 -4.54
CA GLU A 42 0.93 -1.36 -4.37
C GLU A 42 0.44 -2.29 -3.26
N LEU A 43 0.08 -1.72 -2.11
CA LEU A 43 -0.45 -2.48 -0.99
C LEU A 43 -1.77 -3.17 -1.31
N GLN A 44 -2.66 -2.52 -2.03
CA GLN A 44 -3.92 -3.11 -2.48
C GLN A 44 -3.67 -4.29 -3.41
N ASN A 45 -2.71 -4.16 -4.33
CA ASN A 45 -2.32 -5.25 -5.23
C ASN A 45 -1.74 -6.44 -4.45
N GLU A 46 -0.88 -6.17 -3.47
CA GLU A 46 -0.33 -7.23 -2.61
C GLU A 46 -1.42 -7.95 -1.82
N ILE A 47 -2.36 -7.21 -1.27
CA ILE A 47 -3.51 -7.78 -0.55
C ILE A 47 -4.32 -8.68 -1.48
N GLU A 48 -4.62 -8.26 -2.69
CA GLU A 48 -5.35 -9.05 -3.67
C GLU A 48 -4.60 -10.35 -4.02
N ILE A 49 -3.29 -10.26 -4.22
CA ILE A 49 -2.45 -11.43 -4.51
C ILE A 49 -2.49 -12.40 -3.34
N LEU A 50 -2.31 -11.90 -2.11
CA LEU A 50 -2.34 -12.72 -0.91
C LEU A 50 -3.71 -13.36 -0.68
N GLN A 51 -4.79 -12.65 -0.96
CA GLN A 51 -6.14 -13.20 -0.87
C GLN A 51 -6.36 -14.35 -1.86
N ARG A 52 -5.85 -14.22 -3.08
CA ARG A 52 -5.92 -15.29 -4.08
C ARG A 52 -5.11 -16.51 -3.65
N GLU A 53 -3.90 -16.29 -3.14
CA GLU A 53 -3.05 -17.36 -2.63
C GLU A 53 -3.71 -18.06 -1.44
N LEU A 54 -4.30 -17.31 -0.53
CA LEU A 54 -5.02 -17.86 0.61
C LEU A 54 -6.20 -18.71 0.17
N SER A 55 -6.99 -18.24 -0.78
CA SER A 55 -8.12 -18.99 -1.34
C SER A 55 -7.65 -20.29 -1.99
N LYS A 56 -6.57 -20.23 -2.75
CA LYS A 56 -5.97 -21.39 -3.40
C LYS A 56 -5.50 -22.43 -2.38
N LEU A 57 -4.77 -21.97 -1.36
CA LEU A 57 -4.29 -22.84 -0.28
C LEU A 57 -5.43 -23.44 0.52
N SER A 58 -6.49 -22.69 0.75
CA SER A 58 -7.68 -23.16 1.44
C SER A 58 -8.35 -24.31 0.68
N VAL A 59 -8.49 -24.17 -0.64
CA VAL A 59 -9.04 -25.22 -1.51
C VAL A 59 -8.14 -26.45 -1.52
N GLU A 60 -6.83 -26.24 -1.64
CA GLU A 60 -5.85 -27.35 -1.60
C GLU A 60 -5.89 -28.09 -0.26
N TYR A 61 -5.99 -27.34 0.84
CA TYR A 61 -6.11 -27.93 2.17
C TYR A 61 -7.38 -28.78 2.31
N GLU A 62 -8.51 -28.27 1.86
CA GLU A 62 -9.78 -29.01 1.88
C GLU A 62 -9.69 -30.27 1.05
N SER A 63 -9.10 -30.20 -0.14
CA SER A 63 -8.92 -31.35 -1.02
C SER A 63 -8.04 -32.41 -0.39
N LEU A 64 -6.93 -32.01 0.22
CA LEU A 64 -6.01 -32.92 0.90
C LEU A 64 -6.64 -33.54 2.15
N SER A 65 -7.36 -32.74 2.92
CA SER A 65 -8.07 -33.22 4.11
C SER A 65 -9.12 -34.26 3.74
N LYS A 66 -9.85 -34.02 2.68
CA LYS A 66 -10.87 -34.95 2.16
C LYS A 66 -10.24 -36.25 1.68
N LEU A 67 -9.11 -36.13 0.93
CA LEU A 67 -8.38 -37.31 0.46
C LEU A 67 -7.85 -38.14 1.63
N GLU A 68 -7.29 -37.48 2.63
CA GLU A 68 -6.83 -38.16 3.86
C GLU A 68 -7.95 -38.88 4.55
N GLN A 69 -9.12 -38.28 4.68
CA GLN A 69 -10.30 -38.88 5.27
C GLN A 69 -10.76 -40.09 4.47
N GLU A 70 -10.79 -40.00 3.14
CA GLU A 70 -11.15 -41.15 2.27
C GLU A 70 -10.17 -42.31 2.42
N GLN A 71 -8.88 -42.00 2.49
CA GLN A 71 -7.85 -43.02 2.73
C GLN A 71 -8.03 -43.68 4.10
N GLN A 72 -8.35 -42.91 5.12
CA GLN A 72 -8.60 -43.46 6.46
C GLN A 72 -9.84 -44.36 6.49
N GLU A 73 -10.89 -43.98 5.79
CA GLU A 73 -12.10 -44.80 5.66
C GLU A 73 -11.81 -46.12 4.97
N VAL A 74 -10.99 -46.12 3.91
CA VAL A 74 -10.57 -47.33 3.24
C VAL A 74 -9.74 -48.23 4.15
N LEU A 75 -8.80 -47.65 4.89
CA LEU A 75 -8.00 -48.40 5.87
C LEU A 75 -8.88 -48.99 6.97
N ASP A 76 -9.80 -48.22 7.50
CA ASP A 76 -10.73 -48.68 8.53
C ASP A 76 -11.65 -49.79 8.01
N GLY A 77 -12.10 -49.66 6.76
CA GLY A 77 -12.88 -50.72 6.10
C GLY A 77 -12.10 -52.01 5.93
N LEU A 78 -10.83 -51.92 5.55
CA LEU A 78 -9.96 -53.10 5.45
C LEU A 78 -9.68 -53.73 6.78
N ASN A 79 -9.48 -52.95 7.82
CA ASN A 79 -9.26 -53.45 9.17
C ASN A 79 -10.55 -53.97 9.80
N GLY A 80 -11.69 -53.40 9.45
CA GLY A 80 -12.99 -53.83 9.97
C GLY A 80 -13.49 -55.16 9.40
N ASN A 81 -12.95 -55.59 8.27
CA ASN A 81 -13.31 -56.84 7.61
C ASN A 81 -12.52 -58.04 8.09
N LYS A 82 -11.70 -57.81 9.07
CA LYS A 82 -10.98 -58.88 9.73
C LYS A 82 -11.80 -59.42 10.91
#